data_1d19a136cc60c9ff3482a3baf7255bfb
#
_entry.id   1d19a136cc60c9ff3482a3baf7255bfb
#
_cell.length_a   1.000
_cell.length_b   1.000
_cell.length_c   1.000
_cell.angle_alpha   90.00
_cell.angle_beta   90.00
_cell.angle_gamma   90.00
#
_symmetry.space_group_name_H-M   'P 1'
#
loop_
_entity.id
_entity.type
_entity.pdbx_description
1 polymer ?
#
loop_
_entity_poly.entity_id
_entity_poly.type
_entity_poly.pdbx_seq_one_letter_code
_entity_poly.pdbx_strand_id
1 'polypeptide(L)'
;MPAIAIRHLSKTFEQKGNSVEALRDISLDIEEGDIYGIIGMSSAGKSTLVRCLNYLERPTGGEVIIGGRDLGTLTEKELREQRSDIAMIFQHFNLLMQKSVLDNVCFPMQIAKKKKDEAKKRALELLETVGLADKADAYPAQLSGGQKQRVAIARALATDPKILLCDEATSALDPQTTQSILALLKEINRKFGITIVIITHQMSVIREICSHVAIVEKGSIVEVGLVEEIFNHPKSRVARSLILSDRAADAASYSGAEGDTADGAELTGWSGESRQRDRIGDDKKLRIVFSENSAFEPVIANMVLKFGTPVNILRADTKNVGGVAKGEMILGLPSDAGLQEQM
;
A
#
# COMPACT_ATOMS: atom_id res chain seq x y z
N MET A 1 0.51 15.45 -19.21
CA MET A 1 1.34 16.13 -18.16
C MET A 1 1.06 15.45 -16.86
N PRO A 2 2.05 15.24 -16.00
CA PRO A 2 1.79 14.59 -14.72
C PRO A 2 0.80 15.40 -13.86
N ALA A 3 -0.07 14.72 -13.14
CA ALA A 3 -0.96 15.35 -12.16
C ALA A 3 -0.15 15.96 -11.00
N ILE A 4 0.93 15.28 -10.62
CA ILE A 4 1.87 15.71 -9.58
C ILE A 4 3.29 15.55 -10.14
N ALA A 5 4.08 16.64 -10.14
CA ALA A 5 5.51 16.58 -10.41
C ALA A 5 6.28 17.11 -9.19
N ILE A 6 7.23 16.33 -8.73
CA ILE A 6 8.12 16.68 -7.64
C ILE A 6 9.53 16.84 -8.21
N ARG A 7 10.20 17.93 -7.87
CA ARG A 7 11.55 18.24 -8.37
C ARG A 7 12.47 18.60 -7.21
N HIS A 8 13.48 17.76 -6.98
CA HIS A 8 14.54 17.98 -5.98
C HIS A 8 14.02 18.33 -4.58
N LEU A 9 12.86 17.75 -4.19
CA LEU A 9 12.18 18.07 -2.95
C LEU A 9 13.01 17.64 -1.74
N SER A 10 13.28 18.58 -0.85
CA SER A 10 13.98 18.36 0.41
C SER A 10 13.23 18.99 1.58
N LYS A 11 13.26 18.31 2.73
CA LYS A 11 12.66 18.82 3.96
C LYS A 11 13.54 18.53 5.16
N THR A 12 13.96 19.57 5.82
CA THR A 12 14.71 19.52 7.08
C THR A 12 13.87 20.17 8.19
N PHE A 13 13.80 19.51 9.33
CA PHE A 13 13.22 20.05 10.55
C PHE A 13 14.32 20.49 11.50
N GLU A 14 14.26 21.73 11.93
CA GLU A 14 15.18 22.27 12.93
C GLU A 14 14.53 22.20 14.33
N GLN A 15 15.15 21.48 15.27
CA GLN A 15 14.76 21.47 16.68
C GLN A 15 15.99 21.79 17.53
N LYS A 16 15.92 22.85 18.33
CA LYS A 16 16.88 23.25 19.40
C LYS A 16 18.24 22.51 19.37
N GLY A 17 19.06 22.81 18.36
CA GLY A 17 20.40 22.26 18.23
C GLY A 17 20.55 20.95 17.45
N ASN A 18 19.43 20.32 17.05
CA ASN A 18 19.45 19.13 16.16
C ASN A 18 18.68 19.44 14.87
N SER A 19 19.27 19.08 13.75
CA SER A 19 18.64 19.15 12.42
C SER A 19 18.34 17.74 11.96
N VAL A 20 17.08 17.49 11.58
CA VAL A 20 16.63 16.19 11.03
C VAL A 20 16.19 16.39 9.59
N GLU A 21 16.96 15.87 8.67
CA GLU A 21 16.63 15.85 7.26
C GLU A 21 15.66 14.69 6.98
N ALA A 22 14.38 15.01 6.85
CA ALA A 22 13.31 14.04 6.68
C ALA A 22 13.11 13.62 5.22
N LEU A 23 13.41 14.52 4.27
CA LEU A 23 13.37 14.25 2.82
C LEU A 23 14.63 14.80 2.16
N ARG A 24 15.17 14.03 1.21
CA ARG A 24 16.45 14.28 0.53
C ARG A 24 16.28 14.11 -0.98
N ASP A 25 16.31 15.21 -1.69
CA ASP A 25 16.38 15.25 -3.16
C ASP A 25 15.38 14.31 -3.85
N ILE A 26 14.11 14.39 -3.46
CA ILE A 26 13.04 13.56 -4.04
C ILE A 26 12.59 14.17 -5.35
N SER A 27 12.66 13.39 -6.44
CA SER A 27 12.09 13.72 -7.75
C SER A 27 11.18 12.58 -8.21
N LEU A 28 9.94 12.92 -8.60
CA LEU A 28 8.91 11.94 -8.95
C LEU A 28 7.82 12.56 -9.80
N ASP A 29 7.35 11.82 -10.80
CA ASP A 29 6.17 12.16 -11.60
C ASP A 29 5.06 11.16 -11.36
N ILE A 30 3.82 11.64 -11.19
CA ILE A 30 2.61 10.83 -11.03
C ILE A 30 1.62 11.28 -12.09
N GLU A 31 1.23 10.38 -12.99
CA GLU A 31 0.36 10.68 -14.11
C GLU A 31 -1.11 10.83 -13.68
N GLU A 32 -1.88 11.57 -14.50
CA GLU A 32 -3.32 11.75 -14.24
C GLU A 32 -4.07 10.43 -14.32
N GLY A 33 -4.98 10.22 -13.37
CA GLY A 33 -5.80 9.00 -13.28
C GLY A 33 -5.09 7.77 -12.76
N ASP A 34 -3.79 7.87 -12.42
CA ASP A 34 -3.04 6.75 -11.85
C ASP A 34 -3.40 6.47 -10.39
N ILE A 35 -3.25 5.22 -9.96
CA ILE A 35 -3.22 4.84 -8.55
C ILE A 35 -1.76 4.53 -8.21
N TYR A 36 -1.11 5.49 -7.59
CA TYR A 36 0.31 5.48 -7.33
C TYR A 36 0.62 5.12 -5.88
N GLY A 37 1.51 4.16 -5.66
CA GLY A 37 1.94 3.73 -4.35
C GLY A 37 3.23 4.42 -3.89
N ILE A 38 3.30 4.82 -2.63
CA ILE A 38 4.52 5.26 -1.96
C ILE A 38 4.72 4.37 -0.75
N ILE A 39 5.77 3.55 -0.76
CA ILE A 39 6.02 2.57 0.29
C ILE A 39 7.41 2.75 0.90
N GLY A 40 7.57 2.32 2.14
CA GLY A 40 8.85 2.34 2.86
C GLY A 40 8.64 1.95 4.31
N MET A 41 9.74 1.68 5.01
CA MET A 41 9.71 1.36 6.44
C MET A 41 9.14 2.52 7.28
N SER A 42 8.77 2.24 8.53
CA SER A 42 8.42 3.29 9.48
C SER A 42 9.56 4.32 9.57
N SER A 43 9.22 5.60 9.70
CA SER A 43 10.18 6.72 9.70
C SER A 43 10.97 6.98 8.40
N ALA A 44 10.59 6.36 7.27
CA ALA A 44 11.25 6.61 5.97
C ALA A 44 11.00 8.02 5.38
N GLY A 45 10.13 8.84 5.99
CA GLY A 45 9.77 10.19 5.49
C GLY A 45 8.44 10.25 4.74
N LYS A 46 7.71 9.15 4.60
CA LYS A 46 6.47 9.06 3.80
C LYS A 46 5.39 10.08 4.20
N SER A 47 5.06 10.17 5.48
CA SER A 47 4.04 11.12 5.95
C SER A 47 4.51 12.58 5.81
N THR A 48 5.82 12.84 5.89
CA THR A 48 6.39 14.16 5.57
C THR A 48 6.23 14.47 4.09
N LEU A 49 6.50 13.49 3.21
CA LEU A 49 6.34 13.65 1.76
C LEU A 49 4.88 14.01 1.42
N VAL A 50 3.91 13.27 1.93
CA VAL A 50 2.48 13.57 1.69
C VAL A 50 2.08 14.97 2.18
N ARG A 51 2.58 15.38 3.34
CA ARG A 51 2.31 16.73 3.85
C ARG A 51 2.96 17.81 3.00
N CYS A 52 4.09 17.53 2.38
CA CYS A 52 4.69 18.42 1.38
C CYS A 52 3.87 18.44 0.09
N LEU A 53 3.33 17.31 -0.39
CA LEU A 53 2.45 17.26 -1.57
C LEU A 53 1.20 18.12 -1.41
N ASN A 54 0.60 18.12 -0.21
CA ASN A 54 -0.54 18.99 0.11
C ASN A 54 -0.11 20.37 0.64
N TYR A 55 1.20 20.65 0.64
CA TYR A 55 1.81 21.88 1.16
C TYR A 55 1.40 22.23 2.59
N LEU A 56 0.99 21.23 3.38
CA LEU A 56 0.77 21.36 4.84
C LEU A 56 2.11 21.55 5.56
N GLU A 57 3.17 20.94 5.03
CA GLU A 57 4.56 21.18 5.38
C GLU A 57 5.25 21.85 4.19
N ARG A 58 5.79 23.05 4.39
CA ARG A 58 6.56 23.72 3.34
C ARG A 58 7.91 23.01 3.17
N PRO A 59 8.29 22.63 1.95
CA PRO A 59 9.63 22.12 1.67
C PRO A 59 10.71 23.13 2.10
N THR A 60 11.91 22.64 2.40
CA THR A 60 13.08 23.48 2.60
C THR A 60 13.84 23.71 1.30
N GLY A 61 13.59 22.90 0.27
CA GLY A 61 14.15 23.03 -1.08
C GLY A 61 13.34 22.22 -2.07
N GLY A 62 13.50 22.53 -3.36
CA GLY A 62 12.79 21.89 -4.46
C GLY A 62 11.38 22.42 -4.69
N GLU A 63 10.66 21.77 -5.58
CA GLU A 63 9.36 22.21 -6.08
C GLU A 63 8.30 21.09 -6.01
N VAL A 64 7.06 21.49 -5.76
CA VAL A 64 5.88 20.63 -5.85
C VAL A 64 4.91 21.25 -6.86
N ILE A 65 4.80 20.64 -8.01
CA ILE A 65 4.00 21.12 -9.12
C ILE A 65 2.73 20.26 -9.24
N ILE A 66 1.56 20.90 -9.16
CA ILE A 66 0.26 20.23 -9.26
C ILE A 66 -0.57 20.90 -10.35
N GLY A 67 -0.99 20.11 -11.33
CA GLY A 67 -1.72 20.63 -12.49
C GLY A 67 -0.93 21.73 -13.23
N GLY A 68 0.39 21.61 -13.30
CA GLY A 68 1.30 22.55 -13.94
C GLY A 68 1.62 23.83 -13.14
N ARG A 69 1.16 23.94 -11.87
CA ARG A 69 1.41 25.09 -10.99
C ARG A 69 2.31 24.69 -9.81
N ASP A 70 3.43 25.38 -9.65
CA ASP A 70 4.29 25.18 -8.47
C ASP A 70 3.65 25.81 -7.23
N LEU A 71 3.38 24.97 -6.22
CA LEU A 71 2.74 25.38 -4.98
C LEU A 71 3.59 26.37 -4.17
N GLY A 72 4.91 26.35 -4.36
CA GLY A 72 5.86 27.24 -3.68
C GLY A 72 5.73 28.69 -4.08
N THR A 73 5.25 28.95 -5.29
CA THR A 73 5.08 30.30 -5.82
C THR A 73 3.73 30.93 -5.51
N LEU A 74 2.79 30.13 -4.97
CA LEU A 74 1.43 30.58 -4.71
C LEU A 74 1.31 31.42 -3.44
N THR A 75 0.46 32.44 -3.51
CA THR A 75 0.00 33.15 -2.30
C THR A 75 -0.84 32.24 -1.41
N GLU A 76 -1.01 32.57 -0.14
CA GLU A 76 -1.85 31.80 0.80
C GLU A 76 -3.31 31.64 0.32
N LYS A 77 -3.83 32.62 -0.42
CA LYS A 77 -5.17 32.55 -1.01
C LYS A 77 -5.21 31.54 -2.14
N GLU A 78 -4.29 31.65 -3.10
CA GLU A 78 -4.18 30.71 -4.24
C GLU A 78 -3.88 29.28 -3.78
N LEU A 79 -3.05 29.12 -2.74
CA LEU A 79 -2.75 27.82 -2.15
C LEU A 79 -4.00 27.18 -1.53
N ARG A 80 -4.88 27.95 -0.87
CA ARG A 80 -6.17 27.44 -0.39
C ARG A 80 -7.11 27.04 -1.54
N GLU A 81 -7.12 27.81 -2.61
CA GLU A 81 -7.88 27.48 -3.83
C GLU A 81 -7.33 26.20 -4.48
N GLN A 82 -6.00 26.07 -4.60
CA GLN A 82 -5.35 24.88 -5.16
C GLN A 82 -5.60 23.63 -4.30
N ARG A 83 -5.64 23.77 -2.96
CA ARG A 83 -5.95 22.66 -2.04
C ARG A 83 -7.39 22.13 -2.19
N SER A 84 -8.30 22.84 -2.85
CA SER A 84 -9.63 22.27 -3.16
C SER A 84 -9.55 21.13 -4.19
N ASP A 85 -8.50 21.13 -5.02
CA ASP A 85 -8.24 20.07 -6.01
C ASP A 85 -7.51 18.85 -5.39
N ILE A 86 -7.07 18.96 -4.11
CA ILE A 86 -6.28 17.94 -3.41
C ILE A 86 -7.03 17.54 -2.15
N ALA A 87 -7.60 16.35 -2.14
CA ALA A 87 -8.19 15.81 -0.92
C ALA A 87 -7.20 14.90 -0.20
N MET A 88 -7.36 14.75 1.12
CA MET A 88 -6.52 13.88 1.93
C MET A 88 -7.36 13.02 2.88
N ILE A 89 -7.04 11.74 2.91
CA ILE A 89 -7.53 10.78 3.89
C ILE A 89 -6.37 10.49 4.84
N PHE A 90 -6.59 10.71 6.13
CA PHE A 90 -5.59 10.54 7.17
C PHE A 90 -5.66 9.15 7.79
N GLN A 91 -4.59 8.70 8.39
CA GLN A 91 -4.47 7.43 9.13
C GLN A 91 -5.56 7.27 10.19
N HIS A 92 -5.85 8.34 10.94
CA HIS A 92 -7.01 8.41 11.82
C HIS A 92 -8.11 9.15 11.06
N PHE A 93 -9.28 8.59 10.96
CA PHE A 93 -10.41 9.08 10.12
C PHE A 93 -10.69 10.58 10.23
N ASN A 94 -10.27 11.22 11.33
CA ASN A 94 -10.41 12.66 11.61
C ASN A 94 -11.85 13.18 11.40
N LEU A 95 -12.83 12.35 11.74
CA LEU A 95 -14.24 12.75 11.68
C LEU A 95 -14.59 13.70 12.80
N LEU A 96 -15.48 14.64 12.51
CA LEU A 96 -16.06 15.55 13.48
C LEU A 96 -17.06 14.78 14.35
N MET A 97 -16.63 14.37 15.55
CA MET A 97 -17.37 13.44 16.42
C MET A 97 -18.74 13.98 16.87
N GLN A 98 -18.90 15.31 16.93
CA GLN A 98 -20.13 15.99 17.33
C GLN A 98 -21.07 16.28 16.15
N LYS A 99 -20.70 15.88 14.94
CA LYS A 99 -21.49 16.07 13.73
C LYS A 99 -21.98 14.73 13.19
N SER A 100 -23.15 14.73 12.58
CA SER A 100 -23.67 13.54 11.89
C SER A 100 -22.76 13.14 10.72
N VAL A 101 -22.96 11.95 10.18
CA VAL A 101 -22.29 11.45 8.97
C VAL A 101 -22.52 12.43 7.81
N LEU A 102 -23.76 12.83 7.58
CA LEU A 102 -24.13 13.80 6.55
C LEU A 102 -23.42 15.14 6.75
N ASP A 103 -23.40 15.65 7.97
CA ASP A 103 -22.72 16.93 8.28
C ASP A 103 -21.20 16.84 8.13
N ASN A 104 -20.60 15.68 8.40
CA ASN A 104 -19.18 15.43 8.12
C ASN A 104 -18.87 15.55 6.63
N VAL A 105 -19.70 14.97 5.76
CA VAL A 105 -19.53 15.03 4.31
C VAL A 105 -19.85 16.43 3.76
N CYS A 106 -20.83 17.13 4.31
CA CYS A 106 -21.16 18.50 3.94
C CYS A 106 -20.06 19.53 4.32
N PHE A 107 -19.24 19.23 5.34
CA PHE A 107 -18.34 20.20 5.96
C PHE A 107 -17.36 20.87 4.98
N PRO A 108 -16.64 20.14 4.09
CA PRO A 108 -15.77 20.78 3.10
C PRO A 108 -16.50 21.74 2.15
N MET A 109 -17.70 21.39 1.75
CA MET A 109 -18.56 22.23 0.88
C MET A 109 -19.04 23.49 1.59
N GLN A 110 -19.31 23.41 2.91
CA GLN A 110 -19.64 24.57 3.73
C GLN A 110 -18.46 25.54 3.82
N ILE A 111 -17.23 25.02 3.98
CA ILE A 111 -16.01 25.85 3.94
C ILE A 111 -15.87 26.53 2.58
N ALA A 112 -16.15 25.80 1.49
CA ALA A 112 -16.14 26.31 0.12
C ALA A 112 -17.34 27.24 -0.19
N LYS A 113 -18.19 27.56 0.81
CA LYS A 113 -19.37 28.44 0.71
C LYS A 113 -20.41 27.98 -0.33
N LYS A 114 -20.49 26.69 -0.63
CA LYS A 114 -21.59 26.12 -1.44
C LYS A 114 -22.92 26.29 -0.72
N LYS A 115 -24.01 26.43 -1.47
CA LYS A 115 -25.37 26.52 -0.91
C LYS A 115 -25.72 25.26 -0.11
N LYS A 116 -26.42 25.41 1.00
CA LYS A 116 -26.74 24.32 1.93
C LYS A 116 -27.45 23.14 1.25
N ASP A 117 -28.41 23.44 0.37
CA ASP A 117 -29.20 22.40 -0.31
C ASP A 117 -28.35 21.65 -1.35
N GLU A 118 -27.46 22.34 -2.07
CA GLU A 118 -26.51 21.73 -3.00
C GLU A 118 -25.52 20.82 -2.25
N ALA A 119 -24.97 21.31 -1.12
CA ALA A 119 -24.07 20.55 -0.29
C ALA A 119 -24.75 19.29 0.28
N LYS A 120 -25.99 19.41 0.75
CA LYS A 120 -26.76 18.27 1.26
C LYS A 120 -27.06 17.24 0.16
N LYS A 121 -27.49 17.67 -1.01
CA LYS A 121 -27.75 16.80 -2.16
C LYS A 121 -26.48 16.04 -2.54
N ARG A 122 -25.37 16.76 -2.74
CA ARG A 122 -24.08 16.14 -3.10
C ARG A 122 -23.59 15.18 -2.03
N ALA A 123 -23.73 15.52 -0.75
CA ALA A 123 -23.33 14.65 0.36
C ALA A 123 -24.11 13.33 0.37
N LEU A 124 -25.43 13.36 0.10
CA LEU A 124 -26.25 12.15 0.01
C LEU A 124 -25.81 11.26 -1.18
N GLU A 125 -25.56 11.84 -2.35
CA GLU A 125 -25.03 11.12 -3.51
C GLU A 125 -23.68 10.42 -3.20
N LEU A 126 -22.80 11.10 -2.45
CA LEU A 126 -21.52 10.53 -2.04
C LEU A 126 -21.69 9.43 -0.99
N LEU A 127 -22.64 9.59 -0.05
CA LEU A 127 -22.97 8.56 0.93
C LEU A 127 -23.54 7.31 0.25
N GLU A 128 -24.35 7.47 -0.78
CA GLU A 128 -24.82 6.35 -1.61
C GLU A 128 -23.64 5.68 -2.32
N THR A 129 -22.73 6.45 -2.92
CA THR A 129 -21.51 5.93 -3.60
C THR A 129 -20.65 5.07 -2.65
N VAL A 130 -20.54 5.45 -1.38
CA VAL A 130 -19.76 4.67 -0.39
C VAL A 130 -20.60 3.63 0.36
N GLY A 131 -21.88 3.45 0.03
CA GLY A 131 -22.80 2.46 0.61
C GLY A 131 -23.20 2.76 2.05
N LEU A 132 -23.41 4.04 2.39
CA LEU A 132 -23.80 4.52 3.74
C LEU A 132 -24.98 5.50 3.71
N ALA A 133 -25.86 5.43 2.71
CA ALA A 133 -27.03 6.31 2.61
C ALA A 133 -27.96 6.17 3.83
N ASP A 134 -28.11 4.95 4.37
CA ASP A 134 -28.92 4.62 5.55
C ASP A 134 -28.34 5.15 6.87
N LYS A 135 -27.08 5.62 6.88
CA LYS A 135 -26.34 6.12 8.04
C LYS A 135 -26.17 7.64 8.07
N ALA A 136 -26.86 8.38 7.19
CA ALA A 136 -26.72 9.83 7.05
C ALA A 136 -26.87 10.59 8.38
N ASP A 137 -27.84 10.19 9.20
CA ASP A 137 -28.12 10.84 10.49
C ASP A 137 -27.36 10.25 11.67
N ALA A 138 -26.59 9.15 11.46
CA ALA A 138 -25.78 8.55 12.51
C ALA A 138 -24.58 9.43 12.88
N TYR A 139 -24.01 9.19 14.05
CA TYR A 139 -22.79 9.86 14.52
C TYR A 139 -21.57 8.93 14.40
N PRO A 140 -20.36 9.48 14.26
CA PRO A 140 -19.14 8.66 14.13
C PRO A 140 -18.94 7.62 15.23
N ALA A 141 -19.40 7.90 16.46
CA ALA A 141 -19.32 6.95 17.57
C ALA A 141 -20.15 5.66 17.36
N GLN A 142 -21.15 5.71 16.50
CA GLN A 142 -22.07 4.59 16.18
C GLN A 142 -21.59 3.74 14.99
N LEU A 143 -20.44 4.09 14.39
CA LEU A 143 -19.91 3.45 13.18
C LEU A 143 -18.74 2.51 13.49
N SER A 144 -18.65 1.42 12.72
CA SER A 144 -17.45 0.58 12.67
C SER A 144 -16.26 1.34 12.06
N GLY A 145 -15.03 0.81 12.21
CA GLY A 145 -13.83 1.38 11.61
C GLY A 145 -13.95 1.54 10.09
N GLY A 146 -14.41 0.51 9.39
CA GLY A 146 -14.63 0.54 7.95
C GLY A 146 -15.71 1.54 7.51
N GLN A 147 -16.79 1.68 8.28
CA GLN A 147 -17.81 2.70 8.03
C GLN A 147 -17.25 4.12 8.23
N LYS A 148 -16.46 4.36 9.29
CA LYS A 148 -15.77 5.65 9.49
C LYS A 148 -14.85 5.99 8.32
N GLN A 149 -14.13 4.99 7.79
CA GLN A 149 -13.27 5.17 6.63
C GLN A 149 -14.07 5.52 5.38
N ARG A 150 -15.20 4.87 5.13
CA ARG A 150 -16.10 5.20 4.01
C ARG A 150 -16.65 6.63 4.13
N VAL A 151 -16.99 7.09 5.34
CA VAL A 151 -17.38 8.49 5.58
C VAL A 151 -16.23 9.45 5.29
N ALA A 152 -15.00 9.12 5.70
CA ALA A 152 -13.82 9.93 5.42
C ALA A 152 -13.54 10.02 3.90
N ILE A 153 -13.75 8.93 3.15
CA ILE A 153 -13.67 8.91 1.69
C ILE A 153 -14.75 9.82 1.09
N ALA A 154 -16.03 9.67 1.48
CA ALA A 154 -17.11 10.50 0.99
C ALA A 154 -16.86 12.00 1.26
N ARG A 155 -16.36 12.33 2.46
CA ARG A 155 -15.96 13.70 2.82
C ARG A 155 -14.83 14.23 1.95
N ALA A 156 -13.83 13.39 1.64
CA ALA A 156 -12.72 13.77 0.79
C ALA A 156 -13.18 14.08 -0.65
N LEU A 157 -14.19 13.38 -1.15
CA LEU A 157 -14.76 13.57 -2.49
C LEU A 157 -15.73 14.78 -2.59
N ALA A 158 -16.09 15.40 -1.48
CA ALA A 158 -17.14 16.42 -1.43
C ALA A 158 -16.84 17.69 -2.25
N THR A 159 -15.57 18.02 -2.46
CA THR A 159 -15.12 19.18 -3.25
C THR A 159 -14.77 18.84 -4.70
N ASP A 160 -15.05 17.62 -5.16
CA ASP A 160 -14.71 17.13 -6.50
C ASP A 160 -13.20 17.25 -6.80
N PRO A 161 -12.32 16.69 -5.92
CA PRO A 161 -10.88 16.82 -6.07
C PRO A 161 -10.36 16.06 -7.27
N LYS A 162 -9.25 16.52 -7.84
CA LYS A 162 -8.50 15.83 -8.91
C LYS A 162 -7.50 14.80 -8.36
N ILE A 163 -7.04 15.03 -7.13
CA ILE A 163 -6.03 14.22 -6.46
C ILE A 163 -6.54 13.80 -5.09
N LEU A 164 -6.39 12.52 -4.76
CA LEU A 164 -6.70 11.95 -3.45
C LEU A 164 -5.44 11.36 -2.83
N LEU A 165 -4.97 11.97 -1.76
CA LEU A 165 -3.83 11.49 -0.97
C LEU A 165 -4.34 10.60 0.17
N CYS A 166 -3.87 9.37 0.25
CA CYS A 166 -4.26 8.38 1.26
C CYS A 166 -3.05 8.07 2.16
N ASP A 167 -2.99 8.68 3.36
CA ASP A 167 -1.92 8.44 4.32
C ASP A 167 -2.33 7.31 5.28
N GLU A 168 -1.79 6.12 5.06
CA GLU A 168 -2.05 4.88 5.82
C GLU A 168 -3.56 4.60 6.04
N ALA A 169 -4.37 4.88 5.03
CA ALA A 169 -5.83 4.87 5.09
C ALA A 169 -6.48 3.51 5.48
N THR A 170 -5.71 2.43 5.50
CA THR A 170 -6.18 1.07 5.82
C THR A 170 -5.48 0.44 7.01
N SER A 171 -4.49 1.12 7.63
CA SER A 171 -3.64 0.54 8.68
C SER A 171 -4.37 0.14 9.97
N ALA A 172 -5.53 0.75 10.24
CA ALA A 172 -6.35 0.50 11.42
C ALA A 172 -7.55 -0.43 11.14
N LEU A 173 -7.59 -1.09 9.98
CA LEU A 173 -8.70 -1.94 9.54
C LEU A 173 -8.29 -3.41 9.49
N ASP A 174 -9.26 -4.29 9.68
CA ASP A 174 -9.07 -5.73 9.45
C ASP A 174 -8.87 -6.04 7.95
N PRO A 175 -8.31 -7.21 7.60
CA PRO A 175 -7.99 -7.54 6.21
C PRO A 175 -9.20 -7.50 5.26
N GLN A 176 -10.35 -7.99 5.69
CA GLN A 176 -11.56 -8.03 4.86
C GLN A 176 -12.10 -6.62 4.59
N THR A 177 -12.13 -5.79 5.62
CA THR A 177 -12.51 -4.37 5.50
C THR A 177 -11.51 -3.63 4.62
N THR A 178 -10.21 -3.90 4.75
CA THR A 178 -9.16 -3.32 3.89
C THR A 178 -9.43 -3.61 2.43
N GLN A 179 -9.67 -4.87 2.05
CA GLN A 179 -10.01 -5.24 0.66
C GLN A 179 -11.23 -4.48 0.14
N SER A 180 -12.27 -4.36 0.97
CA SER A 180 -13.50 -3.62 0.63
C SER A 180 -13.23 -2.13 0.39
N ILE A 181 -12.35 -1.50 1.16
CA ILE A 181 -11.95 -0.09 0.98
C ILE A 181 -11.08 0.07 -0.28
N LEU A 182 -10.15 -0.84 -0.55
CA LEU A 182 -9.33 -0.81 -1.76
C LEU A 182 -10.17 -0.96 -3.03
N ALA A 183 -11.14 -1.88 -3.03
CA ALA A 183 -12.10 -2.03 -4.13
C ALA A 183 -12.91 -0.74 -4.35
N LEU A 184 -13.37 -0.09 -3.28
CA LEU A 184 -14.07 1.20 -3.35
C LEU A 184 -13.17 2.30 -3.95
N LEU A 185 -11.92 2.42 -3.52
CA LEU A 185 -10.97 3.40 -4.07
C LEU A 185 -10.71 3.16 -5.57
N LYS A 186 -10.60 1.92 -6.00
CA LYS A 186 -10.44 1.53 -7.41
C LYS A 186 -11.68 1.91 -8.24
N GLU A 187 -12.87 1.70 -7.69
CA GLU A 187 -14.12 2.13 -8.32
C GLU A 187 -14.20 3.65 -8.45
N ILE A 188 -13.84 4.39 -7.40
CA ILE A 188 -13.80 5.86 -7.38
C ILE A 188 -12.81 6.38 -8.43
N ASN A 189 -11.59 5.84 -8.49
CA ASN A 189 -10.61 6.20 -9.50
C ASN A 189 -11.17 6.03 -10.92
N ARG A 190 -11.76 4.84 -11.20
CA ARG A 190 -12.34 4.55 -12.51
C ARG A 190 -13.54 5.45 -12.86
N LYS A 191 -14.43 5.72 -11.88
CA LYS A 191 -15.68 6.47 -12.09
C LYS A 191 -15.44 7.97 -12.27
N PHE A 192 -14.50 8.54 -11.51
CA PHE A 192 -14.27 9.98 -11.45
C PHE A 192 -12.96 10.42 -12.12
N GLY A 193 -12.10 9.50 -12.56
CA GLY A 193 -10.79 9.81 -13.16
C GLY A 193 -9.82 10.46 -12.18
N ILE A 194 -10.00 10.29 -10.87
CA ILE A 194 -9.18 10.92 -9.83
C ILE A 194 -7.83 10.22 -9.73
N THR A 195 -6.74 10.98 -9.68
CA THR A 195 -5.41 10.45 -9.35
C THR A 195 -5.35 10.10 -7.87
N ILE A 196 -4.95 8.89 -7.52
CA ILE A 196 -4.88 8.44 -6.12
C ILE A 196 -3.43 8.16 -5.74
N VAL A 197 -2.94 8.73 -4.64
CA VAL A 197 -1.62 8.45 -4.08
C VAL A 197 -1.81 7.72 -2.76
N ILE A 198 -1.35 6.48 -2.69
CA ILE A 198 -1.48 5.62 -1.49
C ILE A 198 -0.13 5.53 -0.80
N ILE A 199 -0.11 6.00 0.44
CA ILE A 199 1.05 5.85 1.32
C ILE A 199 0.77 4.73 2.30
N THR A 200 1.66 3.75 2.34
CA THR A 200 1.52 2.60 3.22
C THR A 200 2.88 1.97 3.52
N HIS A 201 2.93 1.11 4.52
CA HIS A 201 4.05 0.20 4.76
C HIS A 201 3.70 -1.25 4.37
N GLN A 202 2.46 -1.49 3.86
CA GLN A 202 1.95 -2.81 3.49
C GLN A 202 2.10 -3.02 1.99
N MET A 203 2.94 -3.97 1.59
CA MET A 203 3.17 -4.31 0.19
C MET A 203 1.94 -4.95 -0.47
N SER A 204 1.15 -5.71 0.31
CA SER A 204 -0.13 -6.29 -0.12
C SER A 204 -1.11 -5.23 -0.66
N VAL A 205 -1.21 -4.07 0.01
CA VAL A 205 -2.04 -2.95 -0.44
C VAL A 205 -1.54 -2.40 -1.78
N ILE A 206 -0.23 -2.21 -1.94
CA ILE A 206 0.36 -1.72 -3.20
C ILE A 206 0.06 -2.69 -4.35
N ARG A 207 0.27 -3.98 -4.13
CA ARG A 207 0.02 -5.04 -5.12
C ARG A 207 -1.44 -5.12 -5.56
N GLU A 208 -2.36 -4.88 -4.63
CA GLU A 208 -3.80 -5.02 -4.88
C GLU A 208 -4.34 -3.91 -5.79
N ILE A 209 -3.87 -2.67 -5.61
CA ILE A 209 -4.56 -1.52 -6.22
C ILE A 209 -3.66 -0.64 -7.08
N CYS A 210 -2.35 -0.54 -6.81
CA CYS A 210 -1.46 0.40 -7.48
C CYS A 210 -0.94 -0.14 -8.81
N SER A 211 -0.75 0.75 -9.80
CA SER A 211 -0.07 0.49 -11.06
C SER A 211 1.43 0.76 -10.96
N HIS A 212 1.80 1.84 -10.28
CA HIS A 212 3.18 2.26 -10.07
C HIS A 212 3.50 2.37 -8.58
N VAL A 213 4.78 2.26 -8.25
CA VAL A 213 5.25 2.42 -6.87
C VAL A 213 6.60 3.10 -6.80
N ALA A 214 6.75 3.98 -5.80
CA ALA A 214 8.03 4.53 -5.35
C ALA A 214 8.37 3.97 -3.98
N ILE A 215 9.58 3.47 -3.82
CA ILE A 215 10.10 2.96 -2.56
C ILE A 215 10.98 4.03 -1.92
N VAL A 216 10.63 4.41 -0.69
CA VAL A 216 11.32 5.45 0.08
C VAL A 216 12.12 4.81 1.22
N GLU A 217 13.38 5.17 1.32
CA GLU A 217 14.28 4.82 2.43
C GLU A 217 15.02 6.06 2.92
N LYS A 218 14.98 6.31 4.23
CA LYS A 218 15.72 7.41 4.90
C LYS A 218 15.59 8.76 4.18
N GLY A 219 14.36 9.07 3.73
CA GLY A 219 14.05 10.34 3.08
C GLY A 219 14.37 10.42 1.60
N SER A 220 14.88 9.38 0.96
CA SER A 220 15.19 9.33 -0.47
C SER A 220 14.39 8.26 -1.19
N ILE A 221 14.12 8.45 -2.48
CA ILE A 221 13.56 7.40 -3.33
C ILE A 221 14.71 6.47 -3.76
N VAL A 222 14.54 5.17 -3.48
CA VAL A 222 15.55 4.15 -3.83
C VAL A 222 15.16 3.31 -5.02
N GLU A 223 13.87 3.24 -5.35
CA GLU A 223 13.39 2.50 -6.51
C GLU A 223 12.02 3.03 -6.96
N VAL A 224 11.80 3.10 -8.27
CA VAL A 224 10.52 3.52 -8.89
C VAL A 224 10.26 2.62 -10.09
N GLY A 225 9.01 2.23 -10.29
CA GLY A 225 8.60 1.47 -11.47
C GLY A 225 7.18 0.94 -11.39
N LEU A 226 6.82 0.12 -12.36
CA LEU A 226 5.57 -0.65 -12.32
C LEU A 226 5.58 -1.61 -11.13
N VAL A 227 4.44 -1.74 -10.47
CA VAL A 227 4.31 -2.66 -9.32
C VAL A 227 4.72 -4.07 -9.71
N GLU A 228 4.29 -4.56 -10.87
CA GLU A 228 4.61 -5.89 -11.36
C GLU A 228 6.13 -6.10 -11.56
N GLU A 229 6.84 -5.11 -12.12
CA GLU A 229 8.29 -5.18 -12.32
C GLU A 229 9.05 -5.23 -11.00
N ILE A 230 8.69 -4.36 -10.06
CA ILE A 230 9.36 -4.29 -8.74
C ILE A 230 9.10 -5.56 -7.94
N PHE A 231 7.90 -6.15 -8.03
CA PHE A 231 7.59 -7.41 -7.35
C PHE A 231 8.34 -8.60 -7.91
N ASN A 232 8.49 -8.66 -9.22
CA ASN A 232 9.18 -9.76 -9.90
C ASN A 232 10.70 -9.62 -9.87
N HIS A 233 11.21 -8.39 -10.03
CA HIS A 233 12.64 -8.09 -10.17
C HIS A 233 13.08 -6.91 -9.31
N PRO A 234 12.99 -7.01 -7.96
CA PRO A 234 13.39 -5.92 -7.07
C PRO A 234 14.89 -5.67 -7.17
N LYS A 235 15.28 -4.44 -7.47
CA LYS A 235 16.67 -4.02 -7.62
C LYS A 235 17.27 -3.60 -6.27
N SER A 236 16.54 -2.81 -5.49
CA SER A 236 17.01 -2.31 -4.20
C SER A 236 16.93 -3.38 -3.10
N ARG A 237 17.83 -3.27 -2.12
CA ARG A 237 17.80 -4.13 -0.93
C ARG A 237 16.51 -3.94 -0.13
N VAL A 238 15.99 -2.71 -0.08
CA VAL A 238 14.76 -2.38 0.64
C VAL A 238 13.55 -3.00 -0.03
N ALA A 239 13.45 -2.95 -1.36
CA ALA A 239 12.38 -3.61 -2.11
C ALA A 239 12.35 -5.11 -1.80
N ARG A 240 13.51 -5.78 -1.85
CA ARG A 240 13.62 -7.21 -1.51
C ARG A 240 13.16 -7.50 -0.09
N SER A 241 13.58 -6.67 0.88
CA SER A 241 13.19 -6.83 2.29
C SER A 241 11.68 -6.65 2.50
N LEU A 242 11.08 -5.62 1.88
CA LEU A 242 9.64 -5.35 1.96
C LEU A 242 8.81 -6.49 1.34
N ILE A 243 9.22 -7.00 0.18
CA ILE A 243 8.54 -8.11 -0.49
C ILE A 243 8.64 -9.41 0.33
N LEU A 244 9.80 -9.69 0.91
CA LEU A 244 9.99 -10.87 1.76
C LEU A 244 9.18 -10.79 3.05
N SER A 245 9.09 -9.62 3.69
CA SER A 245 8.29 -9.42 4.90
C SER A 245 6.79 -9.55 4.64
N ASP A 246 6.30 -9.02 3.52
CA ASP A 246 4.89 -9.15 3.09
C ASP A 246 4.51 -10.63 2.90
N ARG A 247 5.36 -11.39 2.21
CA ARG A 247 5.15 -12.82 2.00
C ARG A 247 5.17 -13.64 3.30
N ALA A 248 6.02 -13.27 4.26
CA ALA A 248 6.04 -13.91 5.57
C ALA A 248 4.76 -13.62 6.37
N ALA A 249 4.23 -12.41 6.28
CA ALA A 249 2.97 -12.02 6.90
C ALA A 249 1.77 -12.74 6.27
N ASP A 250 1.72 -12.85 4.94
CA ASP A 250 0.70 -13.62 4.21
C ASP A 250 0.72 -15.10 4.65
N ALA A 251 1.88 -15.72 4.80
CA ALA A 251 2.02 -17.11 5.23
C ALA A 251 1.57 -17.33 6.69
N ALA A 252 1.85 -16.37 7.57
CA ALA A 252 1.43 -16.45 8.98
C ALA A 252 -0.10 -16.31 9.16
N SER A 253 -0.75 -15.52 8.30
CA SER A 253 -2.22 -15.37 8.35
C SER A 253 -2.99 -16.62 7.92
N TYR A 254 -2.38 -17.50 7.12
CA TYR A 254 -2.98 -18.78 6.70
C TYR A 254 -2.78 -19.91 7.70
N SER A 255 -1.75 -19.86 8.55
CA SER A 255 -1.50 -20.87 9.57
C SER A 255 -2.35 -20.72 10.83
N GLY A 256 -3.10 -19.64 10.97
CA GLY A 256 -3.97 -19.34 12.12
C GLY A 256 -5.44 -19.73 11.95
N ALA A 257 -5.85 -20.32 10.83
CA ALA A 257 -7.26 -20.62 10.53
C ALA A 257 -7.67 -22.10 10.67
N GLU A 258 -6.81 -22.96 11.21
CA GLU A 258 -7.18 -24.35 11.54
C GLU A 258 -6.93 -24.65 13.02
N GLY A 259 -7.90 -24.32 13.83
CA GLY A 259 -7.94 -24.68 15.25
C GLY A 259 -9.35 -24.63 15.75
N ASP A 260 -10.23 -25.53 15.27
CA ASP A 260 -11.27 -26.18 16.04
C ASP A 260 -12.07 -27.14 15.13
N THR A 261 -11.75 -28.43 15.21
CA THR A 261 -12.71 -29.52 15.33
C THR A 261 -11.95 -30.74 15.82
N ALA A 262 -12.27 -31.12 17.07
CA ALA A 262 -11.95 -32.40 17.62
C ALA A 262 -12.67 -33.49 16.81
N ASP A 263 -11.97 -34.50 16.33
CA ASP A 263 -12.29 -35.86 16.76
C ASP A 263 -11.16 -36.84 16.38
N GLY A 264 -10.94 -37.81 17.27
CA GLY A 264 -9.78 -38.66 17.30
C GLY A 264 -9.62 -39.60 16.12
N ALA A 265 -8.39 -39.69 15.67
CA ALA A 265 -7.83 -40.91 15.13
C ALA A 265 -6.35 -40.97 15.54
N GLU A 266 -6.06 -41.79 16.53
CA GLU A 266 -4.71 -42.23 16.87
C GLU A 266 -4.09 -42.90 15.62
N LEU A 267 -3.03 -42.30 15.13
CA LEU A 267 -2.02 -43.02 14.39
C LEU A 267 -0.74 -43.03 15.23
N THR A 268 -0.67 -44.04 16.05
CA THR A 268 0.53 -44.52 16.76
C THR A 268 1.58 -44.91 15.72
N GLY A 269 2.78 -44.40 15.92
CA GLY A 269 3.98 -45.04 15.44
C GLY A 269 4.94 -44.18 14.64
N TRP A 270 5.63 -43.24 15.29
CA TRP A 270 7.05 -43.01 15.04
C TRP A 270 7.70 -42.34 16.28
N SER A 271 8.18 -43.20 17.18
CA SER A 271 9.14 -42.81 18.22
C SER A 271 10.51 -42.76 17.59
N GLY A 272 11.20 -41.68 17.71
CA GLY A 272 12.60 -41.61 17.29
C GLY A 272 13.17 -40.17 17.31
N GLU A 273 13.54 -39.73 18.48
CA GLU A 273 14.74 -38.98 18.84
C GLU A 273 15.07 -37.64 18.26
N SER A 274 15.25 -36.73 19.20
CA SER A 274 16.18 -35.61 19.25
C SER A 274 15.92 -34.42 18.30
N ARG A 275 15.30 -33.45 18.94
CA ARG A 275 15.47 -32.02 18.64
C ARG A 275 16.95 -31.67 18.52
N GLN A 276 17.49 -31.74 17.33
CA GLN A 276 18.65 -30.97 16.96
C GLN A 276 18.13 -29.80 16.14
N ARG A 277 18.03 -28.62 16.75
CA ARG A 277 17.96 -27.36 16.04
C ARG A 277 19.31 -27.16 15.40
N ASP A 278 19.55 -27.84 14.31
CA ASP A 278 20.72 -27.58 13.48
C ASP A 278 20.59 -26.15 12.97
N ARG A 279 21.58 -25.38 13.35
CA ARG A 279 21.92 -24.11 12.72
C ARG A 279 21.98 -24.40 11.23
N ILE A 280 20.99 -23.90 10.46
CA ILE A 280 21.03 -23.87 9.02
C ILE A 280 22.22 -22.96 8.70
N GLY A 281 23.35 -23.59 8.40
CA GLY A 281 24.52 -22.90 7.90
C GLY A 281 24.18 -22.18 6.60
N ASP A 282 25.16 -21.51 6.08
CA ASP A 282 25.16 -20.63 4.89
C ASP A 282 24.74 -21.34 3.57
N ASP A 283 23.67 -22.14 3.61
CA ASP A 283 23.14 -22.90 2.48
C ASP A 283 22.53 -21.96 1.46
N LYS A 284 23.05 -22.01 0.23
CA LYS A 284 22.50 -21.26 -0.88
C LYS A 284 21.03 -21.67 -1.11
N LYS A 285 20.17 -20.69 -1.33
CA LYS A 285 18.77 -20.87 -1.60
C LYS A 285 18.47 -20.50 -3.05
N LEU A 286 17.77 -21.39 -3.77
CA LEU A 286 17.29 -21.13 -5.12
C LEU A 286 15.82 -20.72 -5.05
N ARG A 287 15.50 -19.56 -5.63
CA ARG A 287 14.12 -19.09 -5.77
C ARG A 287 13.66 -19.34 -7.19
N ILE A 288 12.56 -20.09 -7.33
CA ILE A 288 11.89 -20.34 -8.60
C ILE A 288 10.57 -19.54 -8.60
N VAL A 289 10.36 -18.72 -9.61
CA VAL A 289 9.11 -17.96 -9.80
C VAL A 289 8.37 -18.56 -10.99
N PHE A 290 7.14 -18.97 -10.78
CA PHE A 290 6.26 -19.50 -11.82
C PHE A 290 5.38 -18.36 -12.35
N SER A 291 5.46 -18.11 -13.66
CA SER A 291 4.62 -17.14 -14.36
C SER A 291 3.95 -17.78 -15.57
N GLU A 292 2.67 -17.51 -15.74
CA GLU A 292 1.84 -17.93 -16.87
C GLU A 292 1.90 -19.44 -17.23
N ASN A 293 2.66 -19.85 -18.21
CA ASN A 293 2.69 -21.25 -18.68
C ASN A 293 3.67 -22.15 -17.93
N SER A 294 4.62 -21.60 -17.18
CA SER A 294 5.65 -22.38 -16.49
C SER A 294 5.15 -23.13 -15.25
N ALA A 295 3.97 -22.80 -14.74
CA ALA A 295 3.38 -23.47 -13.57
C ALA A 295 2.99 -24.94 -13.83
N PHE A 296 2.88 -25.35 -15.09
CA PHE A 296 2.53 -26.73 -15.48
C PHE A 296 3.77 -27.58 -15.81
N GLU A 297 4.96 -27.00 -15.85
CA GLU A 297 6.18 -27.76 -16.08
C GLU A 297 6.71 -28.36 -14.78
N PRO A 298 7.12 -29.65 -14.78
CA PRO A 298 7.65 -30.29 -13.58
C PRO A 298 9.11 -29.88 -13.32
N VAL A 299 9.34 -28.56 -13.10
CA VAL A 299 10.67 -27.95 -12.99
C VAL A 299 11.52 -28.64 -11.93
N ILE A 300 10.94 -28.94 -10.74
CA ILE A 300 11.67 -29.60 -9.65
C ILE A 300 12.03 -31.03 -10.00
N ALA A 301 11.09 -31.78 -10.57
CA ALA A 301 11.34 -33.14 -10.97
C ALA A 301 12.44 -33.19 -12.04
N ASN A 302 12.38 -32.31 -13.04
CA ASN A 302 13.39 -32.19 -14.06
C ASN A 302 14.78 -31.81 -13.50
N MET A 303 14.81 -30.92 -12.51
CA MET A 303 16.03 -30.52 -11.84
C MET A 303 16.65 -31.68 -11.05
N VAL A 304 15.84 -32.38 -10.23
CA VAL A 304 16.30 -33.57 -9.47
C VAL A 304 16.79 -34.67 -10.42
N LEU A 305 16.08 -34.93 -11.52
CA LEU A 305 16.48 -35.94 -12.51
C LEU A 305 17.78 -35.55 -13.24
N LYS A 306 17.95 -34.27 -13.56
CA LYS A 306 19.13 -33.78 -14.29
C LYS A 306 20.41 -33.80 -13.42
N PHE A 307 20.29 -33.44 -12.15
CA PHE A 307 21.46 -33.31 -11.27
C PHE A 307 21.63 -34.50 -10.31
N GLY A 308 20.66 -35.43 -10.28
CA GLY A 308 20.74 -36.65 -9.46
C GLY A 308 20.75 -36.38 -7.95
N THR A 309 20.38 -35.18 -7.49
CA THR A 309 20.48 -34.75 -6.11
C THR A 309 19.12 -34.25 -5.59
N PRO A 310 18.66 -34.74 -4.43
CA PRO A 310 17.42 -34.26 -3.82
C PRO A 310 17.56 -32.81 -3.36
N VAL A 311 16.50 -32.02 -3.48
CA VAL A 311 16.41 -30.65 -2.98
C VAL A 311 15.33 -30.54 -1.94
N ASN A 312 15.55 -29.73 -0.91
CA ASN A 312 14.54 -29.46 0.09
C ASN A 312 13.65 -28.29 -0.36
N ILE A 313 12.33 -28.50 -0.36
CA ILE A 313 11.38 -27.42 -0.52
C ILE A 313 11.25 -26.68 0.81
N LEU A 314 11.86 -25.50 0.91
CA LEU A 314 11.79 -24.68 2.11
C LEU A 314 10.47 -23.88 2.17
N ARG A 315 9.94 -23.55 1.00
CA ARG A 315 8.67 -22.82 0.84
C ARG A 315 8.09 -23.06 -0.56
N ALA A 316 6.77 -23.20 -0.64
CA ALA A 316 6.02 -23.19 -1.89
C ALA A 316 4.75 -22.35 -1.70
N ASP A 317 4.53 -21.39 -2.57
CA ASP A 317 3.33 -20.55 -2.58
C ASP A 317 2.81 -20.47 -4.02
N THR A 318 1.58 -20.93 -4.25
CA THR A 318 0.96 -20.92 -5.58
C THR A 318 -0.45 -20.35 -5.45
N LYS A 319 -0.76 -19.32 -6.25
CA LYS A 319 -2.08 -18.69 -6.29
C LYS A 319 -2.62 -18.71 -7.72
N ASN A 320 -3.93 -18.87 -7.84
CA ASN A 320 -4.61 -18.69 -9.11
C ASN A 320 -5.03 -17.22 -9.22
N VAL A 321 -4.43 -16.48 -10.15
CA VAL A 321 -4.76 -15.08 -10.41
C VAL A 321 -5.29 -14.96 -11.83
N GLY A 322 -6.59 -14.69 -11.96
CA GLY A 322 -7.23 -14.52 -13.26
C GLY A 322 -7.26 -15.78 -14.13
N GLY A 323 -7.27 -17.00 -13.54
CA GLY A 323 -7.24 -18.27 -14.27
C GLY A 323 -5.83 -18.78 -14.57
N VAL A 324 -4.78 -18.04 -14.19
CA VAL A 324 -3.38 -18.41 -14.38
C VAL A 324 -2.75 -18.73 -13.04
N ALA A 325 -2.07 -19.87 -12.93
CA ALA A 325 -1.31 -20.23 -11.74
C ALA A 325 -0.03 -19.37 -11.69
N LYS A 326 0.07 -18.49 -10.70
CA LYS A 326 1.28 -17.73 -10.37
C LYS A 326 1.79 -18.18 -9.01
N GLY A 327 3.09 -18.37 -8.87
CA GLY A 327 3.63 -18.81 -7.59
C GLY A 327 5.14 -18.72 -7.52
N GLU A 328 5.65 -18.97 -6.32
CA GLU A 328 7.08 -19.11 -6.11
C GLU A 328 7.39 -20.30 -5.21
N MET A 329 8.59 -20.80 -5.37
CA MET A 329 9.13 -21.85 -4.54
C MET A 329 10.56 -21.50 -4.11
N ILE A 330 10.89 -21.74 -2.86
CA ILE A 330 12.23 -21.59 -2.33
C ILE A 330 12.76 -22.98 -2.01
N LEU A 331 13.84 -23.35 -2.67
CA LEU A 331 14.53 -24.59 -2.47
C LEU A 331 15.81 -24.37 -1.67
N GLY A 332 16.09 -25.27 -0.73
CA GLY A 332 17.40 -25.40 -0.12
C GLY A 332 18.30 -26.27 -1.01
N LEU A 333 19.43 -25.74 -1.43
CA LEU A 333 20.39 -26.48 -2.23
C LEU A 333 21.28 -27.36 -1.34
N PRO A 334 21.79 -28.49 -1.85
CA PRO A 334 22.71 -29.34 -1.09
C PRO A 334 24.00 -28.59 -0.76
N SER A 335 24.65 -28.97 0.33
CA SER A 335 25.86 -28.30 0.85
C SER A 335 27.12 -28.47 -0.03
N ASP A 336 27.05 -29.23 -1.11
CA ASP A 336 28.16 -29.41 -2.05
C ASP A 336 28.31 -28.21 -2.99
N ALA A 337 29.39 -27.45 -2.83
CA ALA A 337 29.67 -26.22 -3.57
C ALA A 337 29.77 -26.44 -5.10
N GLY A 338 30.23 -27.62 -5.55
CA GLY A 338 30.32 -27.94 -6.98
C GLY A 338 28.97 -28.21 -7.64
N LEU A 339 28.01 -28.76 -6.91
CA LEU A 339 26.64 -28.97 -7.34
C LEU A 339 25.81 -27.70 -7.29
N GLN A 340 26.06 -26.81 -6.33
CA GLN A 340 25.36 -25.53 -6.20
C GLN A 340 25.61 -24.57 -7.37
N GLU A 341 26.78 -24.62 -8.01
CA GLU A 341 27.10 -23.78 -9.18
C GLU A 341 26.51 -24.30 -10.49
N GLN A 342 26.13 -25.59 -10.54
CA GLN A 342 25.55 -26.22 -11.73
C GLN A 342 24.01 -26.20 -11.72
N MET A 343 23.37 -26.00 -10.57
CA MET A 343 21.93 -25.90 -10.37
C MET A 343 21.40 -24.47 -10.46
#